data_d97a6e38ce11a4c08becb4c5d76097b5
#
_entry.id   d97a6e38ce11a4c08becb4c5d76097b5
#
_cell.length_a   1.000
_cell.length_b   1.000
_cell.length_c   1.000
_cell.angle_alpha   90.00
_cell.angle_beta   90.00
_cell.angle_gamma   90.00
#
_symmetry.space_group_name_H-M   'P 1'
#
loop_
_entity.id
_entity.type
_entity.pdbx_description
1 polymer ?
#
loop_
_entity_poly.entity_id
_entity_poly.type
_entity_poly.pdbx_seq_one_letter_code
_entity_poly.pdbx_strand_id
1 'polypeptide(L)'
;MTLVPGDPLAHRALDSLLRAEASVRRRLSADLEREGLSASGFSVLVVLTTAGGELPLRALRHRLRTSKANATEVVTTLEHRSLVVRRRLPEDRRAATVTLTAAGRALVDRLFPEHTARVQRAFAVLDDDEKRLLAEVCRKLAA
;
A
#
# COMPACT_ATOMS: atom_id res chain seq x y z
N MET A 1 26.61 10.59 27.96
CA MET A 1 25.21 11.02 28.20
C MET A 1 24.32 9.80 28.28
N THR A 2 23.60 9.63 29.34
CA THR A 2 22.67 8.49 29.51
C THR A 2 21.32 8.89 29.02
N LEU A 3 20.79 8.15 28.04
CA LEU A 3 19.45 8.34 27.54
C LEU A 3 18.47 7.60 28.45
N VAL A 4 17.55 8.32 29.06
CA VAL A 4 16.50 7.73 29.89
C VAL A 4 15.19 7.80 29.12
N PRO A 5 14.61 6.66 28.72
CA PRO A 5 13.32 6.68 28.03
C PRO A 5 12.21 7.05 29.02
N GLY A 6 11.32 7.96 28.62
CA GLY A 6 10.18 8.37 29.43
C GLY A 6 9.15 7.26 29.61
N ASP A 7 9.03 6.37 28.62
CA ASP A 7 8.16 5.19 28.66
C ASP A 7 8.87 3.99 28.03
N PRO A 8 9.51 3.12 28.85
CA PRO A 8 10.23 1.97 28.34
C PRO A 8 9.35 0.98 27.57
N LEU A 9 8.07 0.87 27.95
CA LEU A 9 7.14 -0.03 27.27
C LEU A 9 6.80 0.49 25.86
N ALA A 10 6.59 1.80 25.73
CA ALA A 10 6.40 2.42 24.42
C ALA A 10 7.59 2.22 23.50
N HIS A 11 8.82 2.35 24.02
CA HIS A 11 10.04 2.09 23.25
C HIS A 11 10.15 0.65 22.78
N ARG A 12 9.79 -0.32 23.63
CA ARG A 12 9.76 -1.73 23.23
C ARG A 12 8.69 -2.01 22.18
N ALA A 13 7.52 -1.40 22.32
CA ALA A 13 6.44 -1.52 21.34
C ALA A 13 6.87 -0.95 19.98
N LEU A 14 7.52 0.22 19.98
CA LEU A 14 8.06 0.82 18.77
C LEU A 14 9.08 -0.10 18.09
N ASP A 15 10.06 -0.61 18.84
CA ASP A 15 11.08 -1.52 18.28
C ASP A 15 10.45 -2.76 17.68
N SER A 16 9.50 -3.38 18.39
CA SER A 16 8.78 -4.57 17.91
C SER A 16 7.97 -4.28 16.65
N LEU A 17 7.29 -3.14 16.61
CA LEU A 17 6.52 -2.72 15.43
C LEU A 17 7.41 -2.54 14.20
N LEU A 18 8.53 -1.82 14.37
CA LEU A 18 9.45 -1.54 13.25
C LEU A 18 10.13 -2.81 12.74
N ARG A 19 10.49 -3.73 13.63
CA ARG A 19 11.07 -5.04 13.23
C ARG A 19 10.05 -5.89 12.48
N ALA A 20 8.82 -5.95 12.99
CA ALA A 20 7.74 -6.70 12.34
C ALA A 20 7.43 -6.13 10.96
N GLU A 21 7.30 -4.80 10.85
CA GLU A 21 7.04 -4.13 9.58
C GLU A 21 8.13 -4.43 8.56
N ALA A 22 9.39 -4.30 8.94
CA ALA A 22 10.51 -4.57 8.05
C ALA A 22 10.53 -6.03 7.57
N SER A 23 10.26 -6.98 8.48
CA SER A 23 10.20 -8.41 8.13
C SER A 23 9.06 -8.72 7.17
N VAL A 24 7.86 -8.24 7.45
CA VAL A 24 6.69 -8.45 6.60
C VAL A 24 6.91 -7.81 5.24
N ARG A 25 7.39 -6.57 5.20
CA ARG A 25 7.66 -5.88 3.93
C ARG A 25 8.64 -6.65 3.06
N ARG A 26 9.73 -7.16 3.60
CA ARG A 26 10.70 -7.97 2.83
C ARG A 26 10.05 -9.21 2.23
N ARG A 27 9.19 -9.88 2.99
CA ARG A 27 8.50 -11.09 2.52
C ARG A 27 7.50 -10.81 1.40
N LEU A 28 6.87 -9.63 1.42
CA LEU A 28 5.83 -9.28 0.46
C LEU A 28 6.37 -8.59 -0.79
N SER A 29 7.54 -7.96 -0.73
CA SER A 29 8.04 -7.10 -1.81
C SER A 29 8.90 -7.82 -2.85
N ALA A 30 9.43 -9.02 -2.56
CA ALA A 30 10.38 -9.69 -3.44
C ALA A 30 9.86 -9.89 -4.87
N ASP A 31 8.62 -10.33 -5.03
CA ASP A 31 8.03 -10.54 -6.35
C ASP A 31 7.68 -9.23 -7.05
N LEU A 32 7.26 -8.24 -6.27
CA LEU A 32 6.95 -6.91 -6.79
C LEU A 32 8.22 -6.25 -7.36
N GLU A 33 9.34 -6.38 -6.66
CA GLU A 33 10.63 -5.86 -7.10
C GLU A 33 11.09 -6.48 -8.43
N ARG A 34 10.87 -7.78 -8.63
CA ARG A 34 11.16 -8.46 -9.89
C ARG A 34 10.36 -7.87 -11.06
N GLU A 35 9.15 -7.40 -10.79
CA GLU A 35 8.30 -6.73 -11.76
C GLU A 35 8.61 -5.24 -11.89
N GLY A 36 9.60 -4.73 -11.15
CA GLY A 36 9.92 -3.31 -11.10
C GLY A 36 8.81 -2.47 -10.47
N LEU A 37 8.05 -3.06 -9.56
CA LEU A 37 6.88 -2.44 -8.95
C LEU A 37 7.10 -2.22 -7.46
N SER A 38 6.87 -1.01 -6.98
CA SER A 38 6.90 -0.71 -5.55
C SER A 38 5.64 -1.22 -4.86
N ALA A 39 5.71 -1.41 -3.53
CA ALA A 39 4.54 -1.76 -2.74
C ALA A 39 3.43 -0.72 -2.88
N SER A 40 3.78 0.57 -2.89
CA SER A 40 2.83 1.66 -3.11
C SER A 40 2.19 1.60 -4.50
N GLY A 41 2.98 1.31 -5.53
CA GLY A 41 2.48 1.14 -6.90
C GLY A 41 1.49 -0.02 -7.00
N PHE A 42 1.83 -1.16 -6.40
CA PHE A 42 0.94 -2.31 -6.36
C PHE A 42 -0.38 -1.98 -5.63
N SER A 43 -0.29 -1.28 -4.50
CA SER A 43 -1.47 -0.85 -3.74
C SER A 43 -2.39 0.04 -4.58
N VAL A 44 -1.84 0.96 -5.37
CA VAL A 44 -2.63 1.78 -6.30
C VAL A 44 -3.39 0.90 -7.30
N LEU A 45 -2.70 -0.04 -7.91
CA LEU A 45 -3.32 -0.94 -8.90
C LEU A 45 -4.44 -1.79 -8.28
N VAL A 46 -4.22 -2.32 -7.08
CA VAL A 46 -5.23 -3.11 -6.36
C VAL A 46 -6.45 -2.26 -5.99
N VAL A 47 -6.23 -1.06 -5.45
CA VAL A 47 -7.31 -0.14 -5.09
C VAL A 47 -8.14 0.23 -6.33
N LEU A 48 -7.49 0.53 -7.45
CA LEU A 48 -8.19 0.82 -8.71
C LEU A 48 -9.01 -0.39 -9.19
N THR A 49 -8.44 -1.59 -9.10
CA THR A 49 -9.14 -2.82 -9.49
C THR A 49 -10.40 -3.01 -8.65
N THR A 50 -10.31 -2.85 -7.33
CA THR A 50 -11.45 -3.02 -6.41
C THR A 50 -12.51 -1.92 -6.57
N ALA A 51 -12.12 -0.77 -7.11
CA ALA A 51 -13.02 0.36 -7.36
C ALA A 51 -13.69 0.34 -8.74
N GLY A 52 -13.52 -0.74 -9.50
CA GLY A 52 -14.08 -0.85 -10.83
C GLY A 52 -13.19 -0.33 -11.96
N GLY A 53 -11.93 -0.03 -11.65
CA GLY A 53 -10.90 0.36 -12.62
C GLY A 53 -10.59 1.84 -12.69
N GLU A 54 -11.32 2.68 -11.98
CA GLU A 54 -11.18 4.13 -12.08
C GLU A 54 -11.49 4.81 -10.75
N LEU A 55 -10.71 5.83 -10.39
CA LEU A 55 -10.97 6.69 -9.24
C LEU A 55 -10.45 8.11 -9.50
N PRO A 56 -11.13 9.13 -8.95
CA PRO A 56 -10.51 10.44 -8.82
C PRO A 56 -9.22 10.34 -8.01
N LEU A 57 -8.19 11.09 -8.38
CA LEU A 57 -6.90 11.08 -7.68
C LEU A 57 -7.07 11.38 -6.19
N ARG A 58 -7.99 12.28 -5.84
CA ARG A 58 -8.29 12.63 -4.44
C ARG A 58 -8.83 11.42 -3.66
N ALA A 59 -9.74 10.65 -4.27
CA ALA A 59 -10.28 9.45 -3.64
C ALA A 59 -9.21 8.36 -3.49
N LEU A 60 -8.37 8.19 -4.51
CA LEU A 60 -7.24 7.26 -4.46
C LEU A 60 -6.28 7.62 -3.32
N ARG A 61 -5.90 8.89 -3.22
CA ARG A 61 -5.04 9.39 -2.15
C ARG A 61 -5.64 9.12 -0.77
N HIS A 62 -6.93 9.35 -0.62
CA HIS A 62 -7.64 9.14 0.65
C HIS A 62 -7.64 7.65 1.04
N ARG A 63 -7.91 6.77 0.09
CA ARG A 63 -7.89 5.32 0.35
C ARG A 63 -6.50 4.79 0.70
N LEU A 64 -5.45 5.35 0.10
CA LEU A 64 -4.07 4.97 0.38
C LEU A 64 -3.51 5.65 1.63
N ARG A 65 -4.23 6.63 2.20
CA ARG A 65 -3.81 7.40 3.37
C ARG A 65 -2.41 7.99 3.20
N THR A 66 -2.16 8.56 2.03
CA THR A 66 -0.86 9.12 1.66
C THR A 66 -0.97 10.61 1.33
N SER A 67 0.16 11.30 1.27
CA SER A 67 0.21 12.71 0.89
C SER A 67 -0.12 12.88 -0.61
N LYS A 68 -0.54 14.09 -0.98
CA LYS A 68 -0.80 14.44 -2.38
C LYS A 68 0.45 14.26 -3.24
N ALA A 69 1.60 14.71 -2.75
CA ALA A 69 2.87 14.61 -3.46
C ALA A 69 3.25 13.13 -3.72
N ASN A 70 3.13 12.28 -2.70
CA ASN A 70 3.45 10.87 -2.83
C ASN A 70 2.49 10.15 -3.78
N ALA A 71 1.20 10.41 -3.68
CA ALA A 71 0.20 9.82 -4.60
C ALA A 71 0.49 10.22 -6.05
N THR A 72 0.80 11.49 -6.29
CA THR A 72 1.13 11.99 -7.63
C THR A 72 2.38 11.33 -8.18
N GLU A 73 3.43 11.18 -7.37
CA GLU A 73 4.67 10.53 -7.78
C GLU A 73 4.45 9.07 -8.16
N VAL A 74 3.73 8.31 -7.32
CA VAL A 74 3.43 6.90 -7.59
C VAL A 74 2.61 6.75 -8.86
N VAL A 75 1.57 7.55 -9.04
CA VAL A 75 0.73 7.53 -10.25
C VAL A 75 1.55 7.88 -11.48
N THR A 76 2.42 8.88 -11.41
CA THR A 76 3.31 9.26 -12.52
C THR A 76 4.21 8.09 -12.92
N THR A 77 4.80 7.39 -11.95
CA THR A 77 5.63 6.21 -12.21
C THR A 77 4.84 5.10 -12.91
N LEU A 78 3.61 4.83 -12.47
CA LEU A 78 2.74 3.83 -13.09
C LEU A 78 2.31 4.24 -14.50
N GLU A 79 2.05 5.52 -14.71
CA GLU A 79 1.69 6.08 -16.02
C GLU A 79 2.83 5.91 -17.02
N HIS A 80 4.07 6.15 -16.62
CA HIS A 80 5.26 5.91 -17.44
C HIS A 80 5.39 4.46 -17.91
N ARG A 81 4.86 3.52 -17.13
CA ARG A 81 4.83 2.10 -17.48
C ARG A 81 3.54 1.69 -18.19
N SER A 82 2.68 2.63 -18.51
CA SER A 82 1.38 2.38 -19.17
C SER A 82 0.45 1.45 -18.38
N LEU A 83 0.58 1.43 -17.06
CA LEU A 83 -0.27 0.63 -16.19
C LEU A 83 -1.52 1.38 -15.76
N VAL A 84 -1.46 2.70 -15.76
CA VAL A 84 -2.59 3.61 -15.53
C VAL A 84 -2.53 4.77 -16.51
N VAL A 85 -3.66 5.45 -16.67
CA VAL A 85 -3.78 6.71 -17.41
C VAL A 85 -4.39 7.75 -16.48
N ARG A 86 -3.78 8.91 -16.42
CA ARG A 86 -4.30 10.03 -15.66
C ARG A 86 -4.93 11.02 -16.65
N ARG A 87 -6.20 11.33 -16.43
CA ARG A 87 -6.93 12.32 -17.24
C ARG A 87 -7.40 13.47 -16.37
N ARG A 88 -7.22 14.68 -16.86
CA ARG A 88 -7.79 15.87 -16.23
C ARG A 88 -9.20 16.08 -16.76
N LEU A 89 -10.11 16.47 -15.84
CA LEU A 89 -11.48 16.82 -16.25
C LEU A 89 -11.47 18.13 -16.99
N PRO A 90 -12.21 18.27 -18.13
CA PRO A 90 -12.29 19.52 -18.88
C PRO A 90 -12.86 20.68 -18.06
N GLU A 91 -13.72 20.39 -17.09
CA GLU A 91 -14.42 21.35 -16.24
C GLU A 91 -13.56 21.83 -15.07
N ASP A 92 -12.61 21.02 -14.63
CA ASP A 92 -11.70 21.36 -13.52
C ASP A 92 -10.32 20.75 -13.77
N ARG A 93 -9.38 21.59 -14.23
CA ARG A 93 -7.99 21.17 -14.49
C ARG A 93 -7.23 20.74 -13.24
N ARG A 94 -7.78 21.01 -12.04
CA ARG A 94 -7.20 20.59 -10.76
C ARG A 94 -7.62 19.16 -10.39
N ALA A 95 -8.72 18.69 -10.97
CA ALA A 95 -9.21 17.33 -10.76
C ALA A 95 -8.61 16.40 -11.80
N ALA A 96 -8.08 15.28 -11.35
CA ALA A 96 -7.57 14.24 -12.21
C ALA A 96 -8.25 12.93 -11.85
N THR A 97 -8.56 12.13 -12.88
CA THR A 97 -9.06 10.76 -12.73
C THR A 97 -7.98 9.80 -13.16
N VAL A 98 -7.76 8.76 -12.36
CA VAL A 98 -6.78 7.70 -12.63
C VAL A 98 -7.54 6.46 -13.06
N THR A 99 -7.21 5.95 -14.24
CA THR A 99 -7.86 4.79 -14.84
C THR A 99 -6.84 3.67 -15.05
N LEU A 100 -7.21 2.48 -14.63
CA LEU A 100 -6.41 1.28 -14.82
C LEU A 100 -6.45 0.89 -16.31
N THR A 101 -5.29 0.63 -16.90
CA THR A 101 -5.20 0.13 -18.27
C THR A 101 -5.42 -1.39 -18.31
N ALA A 102 -5.61 -1.95 -19.52
CA ALA A 102 -5.65 -3.40 -19.69
C ALA A 102 -4.35 -4.07 -19.21
N ALA A 103 -3.20 -3.44 -19.45
CA ALA A 103 -1.91 -3.91 -18.96
C ALA A 103 -1.83 -3.89 -17.44
N GLY A 104 -2.34 -2.83 -16.81
CA GLY A 104 -2.39 -2.73 -15.35
C GLY A 104 -3.28 -3.81 -14.74
N ARG A 105 -4.45 -4.05 -15.32
CA ARG A 105 -5.35 -5.12 -14.88
C ARG A 105 -4.71 -6.50 -15.03
N ALA A 106 -4.08 -6.78 -16.17
CA ALA A 106 -3.40 -8.05 -16.40
C ALA A 106 -2.28 -8.28 -15.38
N LEU A 107 -1.56 -7.23 -15.03
CA LEU A 107 -0.49 -7.31 -14.01
C LEU A 107 -1.06 -7.66 -12.64
N VAL A 108 -2.15 -7.01 -12.22
CA VAL A 108 -2.82 -7.33 -10.94
C VAL A 108 -3.34 -8.77 -10.95
N ASP A 109 -4.00 -9.19 -12.01
CA ASP A 109 -4.54 -10.55 -12.13
C ASP A 109 -3.44 -11.61 -11.99
N ARG A 110 -2.26 -11.33 -12.51
CA ARG A 110 -1.11 -12.24 -12.43
C ARG A 110 -0.46 -12.23 -11.06
N LEU A 111 -0.30 -11.06 -10.42
CA LEU A 111 0.45 -10.91 -9.17
C LEU A 111 -0.40 -11.14 -7.91
N PHE A 112 -1.69 -10.84 -7.95
CA PHE A 112 -2.52 -10.83 -6.76
C PHE A 112 -2.67 -12.20 -6.08
N PRO A 113 -2.86 -13.32 -6.80
CA PRO A 113 -2.95 -14.64 -6.14
C PRO A 113 -1.70 -15.00 -5.35
N GLU A 114 -0.51 -14.76 -5.90
CA GLU A 114 0.75 -15.03 -5.21
C GLU A 114 0.97 -14.06 -4.06
N HIS A 115 0.60 -12.81 -4.23
CA HIS A 115 0.65 -11.81 -3.16
C HIS A 115 -0.24 -12.24 -1.97
N THR A 116 -1.47 -12.68 -2.24
CA THR A 116 -2.39 -13.18 -1.21
C THR A 116 -1.78 -14.38 -0.47
N ALA A 117 -1.18 -15.31 -1.19
CA ALA A 117 -0.52 -16.48 -0.59
C ALA A 117 0.66 -16.06 0.31
N ARG A 118 1.42 -15.06 -0.09
CA ARG A 118 2.52 -14.50 0.72
C ARG A 118 2.02 -13.83 1.98
N VAL A 119 0.94 -13.07 1.90
CA VAL A 119 0.29 -12.47 3.08
C VAL A 119 -0.14 -13.56 4.05
N GLN A 120 -0.81 -14.60 3.57
CA GLN A 120 -1.23 -15.72 4.40
C GLN A 120 -0.05 -16.40 5.10
N ARG A 121 1.04 -16.66 4.38
CA ARG A 121 2.24 -17.26 4.95
C ARG A 121 2.92 -16.36 5.99
N ALA A 122 2.99 -15.05 5.73
CA ALA A 122 3.61 -14.11 6.65
C ALA A 122 2.86 -14.02 7.98
N PHE A 123 1.53 -14.17 7.94
CA PHE A 123 0.68 -14.08 9.12
C PHE A 123 0.25 -15.43 9.70
N ALA A 124 0.76 -16.54 9.16
CA ALA A 124 0.39 -17.90 9.61
C ALA A 124 0.82 -18.22 11.04
N VAL A 125 1.79 -17.48 11.59
CA VAL A 125 2.24 -17.63 12.99
C VAL A 125 1.22 -17.06 13.99
N LEU A 126 0.25 -16.28 13.53
CA LEU A 126 -0.78 -15.67 14.36
C LEU A 126 -2.09 -16.43 14.20
N ASP A 127 -2.81 -16.62 15.32
CA ASP A 127 -4.19 -17.08 15.26
C ASP A 127 -5.14 -15.93 14.88
N ASP A 128 -6.41 -16.23 14.68
CA ASP A 128 -7.38 -15.24 14.23
C ASP A 128 -7.63 -14.13 15.25
N ASP A 129 -7.58 -14.44 16.55
CA ASP A 129 -7.75 -13.42 17.60
C ASP A 129 -6.55 -12.48 17.63
N GLU A 130 -5.34 -13.00 17.48
CA GLU A 130 -4.12 -12.19 17.37
C GLU A 130 -4.12 -11.30 16.13
N LYS A 131 -4.61 -11.80 14.99
CA LYS A 131 -4.74 -11.00 13.75
C LYS A 131 -5.74 -9.85 13.95
N ARG A 132 -6.89 -10.12 14.59
CA ARG A 132 -7.90 -9.09 14.90
C ARG A 132 -7.32 -8.03 15.84
N LEU A 133 -6.66 -8.48 16.92
CA LEU A 133 -6.03 -7.58 17.89
C LEU A 133 -4.96 -6.72 17.24
N LEU A 134 -4.09 -7.30 16.43
CA LEU A 134 -3.07 -6.56 15.70
C LEU A 134 -3.68 -5.48 14.81
N ALA A 135 -4.72 -5.82 14.04
CA ALA A 135 -5.40 -4.87 13.17
C ALA A 135 -6.04 -3.72 13.99
N GLU A 136 -6.62 -4.04 15.13
CA GLU A 136 -7.23 -3.04 16.02
C GLU A 136 -6.20 -2.11 16.63
N VAL A 137 -5.12 -2.65 17.18
CA VAL A 137 -4.05 -1.88 17.81
C VAL A 137 -3.34 -0.98 16.79
N CYS A 138 -3.03 -1.50 15.60
CA CYS A 138 -2.42 -0.72 14.54
C CYS A 138 -3.33 0.41 14.06
N ARG A 139 -4.62 0.17 13.93
CA ARG A 139 -5.59 1.21 13.55
C ARG A 139 -5.65 2.30 14.61
N LYS A 140 -5.66 1.95 15.89
CA LYS A 140 -5.64 2.88 17.02
C LYS A 140 -4.37 3.74 17.00
N LEU A 141 -3.23 3.13 16.74
CA LEU A 141 -1.95 3.83 16.67
C LEU A 141 -1.87 4.79 15.47
N ALA A 142 -2.53 4.46 14.36
CA ALA A 142 -2.52 5.24 13.12
C ALA A 142 -3.57 6.37 13.09
N ALA A 143 -4.45 6.45 14.08
CA ALA A 143 -5.53 7.45 14.15
C ALA A 143 -5.00 8.87 14.44
#